data_90296e3c9f098374e77de1b894e346c9
#
_entry.id   90296e3c9f098374e77de1b894e346c9
#
_cell.length_a   1.000
_cell.length_b   1.000
_cell.length_c   1.000
_cell.angle_alpha   90.00
_cell.angle_beta   90.00
_cell.angle_gamma   90.00
#
_symmetry.space_group_name_H-M   'P 1'
#
loop_
_entity.id
_entity.type
_entity.pdbx_description
1 polymer ?
#
loop_
_entity_poly.entity_id
_entity_poly.type
_entity_poly.pdbx_seq_one_letter_code
_entity_poly.pdbx_strand_id
1 'polypeptide(L)'
;PYLRTFGCTPEGLSFKSILPYIKQDAKGDECIFINYSDGAPSSVSGCVWGYNGVSFTKKVVKEMRELGINVLSYFIDGKSGYGYACDYFKQMYGNTAEFIDTCNLTQISKSMNKKFLELSEAV
;
A
#
# COMPACT_ATOMS: atom_id res chain seq x y z
N PRO A 1 13.34 16.83 24.61
CA PRO A 1 12.27 16.66 23.64
C PRO A 1 11.99 15.18 23.42
N TYR A 2 10.83 14.75 23.82
CA TYR A 2 10.41 13.38 23.64
C TYR A 2 9.76 13.24 22.27
N LEU A 3 10.39 12.48 21.37
CA LEU A 3 9.76 12.05 20.16
C LEU A 3 8.68 11.01 20.54
N ARG A 4 7.46 11.46 20.66
CA ARG A 4 6.31 10.57 20.76
C ARG A 4 5.75 10.36 19.37
N THR A 5 5.61 9.12 18.97
CA THR A 5 4.82 8.78 17.79
C THR A 5 3.34 8.94 18.13
N PHE A 6 2.82 10.13 17.88
CA PHE A 6 1.39 10.34 17.85
C PHE A 6 0.94 10.20 16.40
N GLY A 7 -0.05 9.43 16.16
CA GLY A 7 -0.66 9.59 14.88
C GLY A 7 -1.42 8.39 14.38
N CYS A 8 -2.20 8.73 13.42
CA CYS A 8 -2.86 7.85 12.52
C CYS A 8 -1.93 7.58 11.36
N THR A 9 -2.05 6.45 10.74
CA THR A 9 -1.43 6.19 9.45
C THR A 9 -2.45 6.51 8.36
N PRO A 10 -2.51 7.76 7.87
CA PRO A 10 -3.46 8.16 6.83
C PRO A 10 -2.95 7.72 5.46
N GLU A 11 -2.89 6.43 5.24
CA GLU A 11 -2.23 5.81 4.09
C GLU A 11 -2.77 6.38 2.77
N GLY A 12 -4.08 6.36 2.58
CA GLY A 12 -4.71 6.91 1.37
C GLY A 12 -4.47 8.40 1.17
N LEU A 13 -4.44 9.18 2.24
CA LEU A 13 -4.15 10.61 2.15
C LEU A 13 -2.70 10.85 1.75
N SER A 14 -1.78 10.05 2.30
CA SER A 14 -0.37 10.10 1.92
C SER A 14 -0.19 9.77 0.44
N PHE A 15 -0.85 8.74 -0.06
CA PHE A 15 -0.82 8.38 -1.48
C PHE A 15 -1.36 9.52 -2.35
N LYS A 16 -2.48 10.11 -1.95
CA LYS A 16 -3.07 11.22 -2.69
C LYS A 16 -2.16 12.43 -2.75
N SER A 17 -1.45 12.73 -1.68
CA SER A 17 -0.53 13.87 -1.64
C SER A 17 0.72 13.69 -2.50
N ILE A 18 1.20 12.46 -2.68
CA ILE A 18 2.37 12.18 -3.54
C ILE A 18 2.01 11.96 -5.01
N LEU A 19 0.73 11.70 -5.30
CA LEU A 19 0.27 11.39 -6.66
C LEU A 19 0.66 12.42 -7.73
N PRO A 20 0.59 13.75 -7.49
CA PRO A 20 1.05 14.75 -8.44
C PRO A 20 2.53 14.62 -8.79
N TYR A 21 3.37 14.28 -7.80
CA TYR A 21 4.81 14.07 -8.00
C TYR A 21 5.09 12.83 -8.84
N ILE A 22 4.38 11.73 -8.55
CA ILE A 22 4.48 10.49 -9.34
C ILE A 22 4.12 10.76 -10.80
N LYS A 23 3.05 11.48 -11.05
CA LYS A 23 2.62 11.84 -12.42
C LYS A 23 3.67 12.68 -13.14
N GLN A 24 4.29 13.61 -12.43
CA GLN A 24 5.31 14.47 -12.99
C GLN A 24 6.57 13.69 -13.35
N ASP A 25 7.00 12.78 -12.50
CA ASP A 25 8.22 12.01 -12.69
C ASP A 25 8.05 10.89 -13.73
N ALA A 26 6.91 10.24 -13.76
CA ALA A 26 6.65 9.12 -14.67
C ALA A 26 6.60 9.54 -16.14
N LYS A 27 6.09 10.73 -16.46
CA LYS A 27 6.05 11.33 -17.82
C LYS A 27 5.65 10.35 -18.94
N GLY A 28 4.74 9.43 -18.65
CA GLY A 28 4.30 8.41 -19.60
C GLY A 28 5.05 7.09 -19.55
N ASP A 29 6.07 6.98 -18.70
CA ASP A 29 6.75 5.72 -18.45
C ASP A 29 5.92 4.81 -17.54
N GLU A 30 6.19 3.51 -17.58
CA GLU A 30 5.58 2.58 -16.65
C GLU A 30 6.00 2.91 -15.20
N CYS A 31 5.02 3.02 -14.34
CA CYS A 31 5.22 3.34 -12.94
C CYS A 31 4.73 2.20 -12.05
N ILE A 32 5.59 1.76 -11.15
CA ILE A 32 5.24 0.79 -10.11
C ILE A 32 5.35 1.49 -8.77
N PHE A 33 4.23 1.56 -8.07
CA PHE A 33 4.15 2.05 -6.71
C PHE A 33 4.20 0.88 -5.73
N ILE A 34 5.23 0.83 -4.91
CA ILE A 34 5.41 -0.23 -3.93
C ILE A 34 5.17 0.34 -2.54
N ASN A 35 4.25 -0.25 -1.82
CA ASN A 35 3.90 0.12 -0.46
C ASN A 35 4.20 -1.01 0.51
N TYR A 36 4.71 -0.65 1.68
CA TYR A 36 4.90 -1.56 2.81
C TYR A 36 4.07 -1.06 3.99
N SER A 37 3.19 -1.89 4.50
CA SER A 37 2.28 -1.51 5.58
C SER A 37 2.20 -2.61 6.64
N ASP A 38 2.05 -2.22 7.89
CA ASP A 38 1.84 -3.12 9.01
C ASP A 38 0.35 -3.37 9.30
N GLY A 39 -0.53 -2.89 8.44
CA GLY A 39 -1.93 -3.23 8.56
C GLY A 39 -2.95 -2.20 8.15
N ALA A 40 -3.95 -2.03 8.98
CA ALA A 40 -5.05 -1.13 8.73
C ALA A 40 -4.65 0.34 8.97
N PRO A 41 -5.19 1.26 8.19
CA PRO A 41 -5.10 2.67 8.55
C PRO A 41 -5.69 2.83 9.94
N SER A 42 -4.94 3.43 10.85
CA SER A 42 -5.33 3.48 12.25
C SER A 42 -6.62 4.26 12.45
N SER A 43 -7.56 3.63 13.14
CA SER A 43 -8.82 4.23 13.56
C SER A 43 -8.69 4.96 14.89
N VAL A 44 -7.60 5.69 15.13
CA VAL A 44 -7.44 6.40 16.39
C VAL A 44 -8.44 7.54 16.45
N SER A 45 -9.15 7.62 17.57
CA SER A 45 -10.08 8.72 17.84
C SER A 45 -9.39 10.07 17.67
N GLY A 46 -9.92 10.91 16.81
CA GLY A 46 -9.31 12.19 16.45
C GLY A 46 -8.77 12.24 15.03
N CYS A 47 -8.62 11.13 14.36
CA CYS A 47 -8.32 11.12 12.93
C CYS A 47 -9.61 11.12 12.14
N VAL A 48 -9.77 12.14 11.31
CA VAL A 48 -10.95 12.34 10.45
C VAL A 48 -11.22 11.15 9.54
N TRP A 49 -10.28 10.23 9.43
CA TRP A 49 -10.27 9.15 8.44
C TRP A 49 -10.47 7.73 9.03
N GLY A 50 -10.69 7.59 10.31
CA GLY A 50 -10.76 6.29 11.00
C GLY A 50 -11.52 5.21 10.24
N TYR A 51 -12.81 5.10 10.44
CA TYR A 51 -13.65 4.08 9.80
C TYR A 51 -13.68 4.20 8.26
N ASN A 52 -13.59 5.41 7.74
CA ASN A 52 -13.57 5.67 6.29
C ASN A 52 -12.18 5.56 5.67
N GLY A 53 -11.13 5.34 6.47
CA GLY A 53 -9.76 5.24 5.98
C GLY A 53 -9.55 4.13 4.97
N VAL A 54 -10.13 2.97 5.20
CA VAL A 54 -10.08 1.82 4.28
C VAL A 54 -10.76 2.15 2.96
N SER A 55 -11.96 2.69 3.01
CA SER A 55 -12.71 3.07 1.81
C SER A 55 -12.01 4.17 1.03
N PHE A 56 -11.46 5.14 1.72
CA PHE A 56 -10.73 6.22 1.10
C PHE A 56 -9.44 5.72 0.43
N THR A 57 -8.66 4.89 1.13
CA THR A 57 -7.44 4.29 0.56
C THR A 57 -7.76 3.45 -0.67
N LYS A 58 -8.80 2.62 -0.60
CA LYS A 58 -9.28 1.85 -1.75
C LYS A 58 -9.60 2.73 -2.96
N LYS A 59 -10.24 3.87 -2.71
CA LYS A 59 -10.59 4.85 -3.74
C LYS A 59 -9.35 5.46 -4.40
N VAL A 60 -8.36 5.85 -3.60
CA VAL A 60 -7.10 6.41 -4.09
C VAL A 60 -6.29 5.37 -4.86
N VAL A 61 -6.22 4.15 -4.38
CA VAL A 61 -5.55 3.04 -5.09
C VAL A 61 -6.22 2.77 -6.44
N LYS A 62 -7.54 2.82 -6.50
CA LYS A 62 -8.27 2.71 -7.76
C LYS A 62 -7.92 3.85 -8.72
N GLU A 63 -7.89 5.08 -8.23
CA GLU A 63 -7.48 6.26 -9.02
C GLU A 63 -6.05 6.09 -9.56
N MET A 64 -5.11 5.62 -8.74
CA MET A 64 -3.75 5.35 -9.18
C MET A 64 -3.70 4.34 -10.33
N ARG A 65 -4.46 3.24 -10.23
CA ARG A 65 -4.55 2.22 -11.29
C ARG A 65 -5.17 2.76 -12.58
N GLU A 66 -6.19 3.58 -12.47
CA GLU A 66 -6.83 4.24 -13.62
C GLU A 66 -5.87 5.20 -14.34
N LEU A 67 -4.88 5.70 -13.63
CA LEU A 67 -3.79 6.51 -14.19
C LEU A 67 -2.62 5.69 -14.78
N GLY A 68 -2.74 4.36 -14.78
CA GLY A 68 -1.71 3.48 -15.30
C GLY A 68 -0.59 3.15 -14.30
N ILE A 69 -0.76 3.50 -13.01
CA ILE A 69 0.20 3.18 -11.98
C ILE A 69 -0.06 1.76 -11.45
N ASN A 70 0.93 0.91 -11.53
CA ASN A 70 0.87 -0.43 -10.96
C ASN A 70 1.12 -0.36 -9.45
N VAL A 71 0.10 -0.68 -8.65
CA VAL A 71 0.19 -0.64 -7.19
C VAL A 71 0.45 -2.04 -6.66
N LEU A 72 1.54 -2.22 -5.95
CA LEU A 72 1.92 -3.45 -5.27
C LEU A 72 2.09 -3.15 -3.79
N SER A 73 1.33 -3.83 -2.95
CA SER A 73 1.33 -3.56 -1.51
C SER A 73 1.67 -4.81 -0.72
N TYR A 74 2.64 -4.65 0.17
CA TYR A 74 3.11 -5.69 1.06
C TYR A 74 2.61 -5.45 2.48
N PHE A 75 1.90 -6.43 3.00
CA PHE A 75 1.52 -6.49 4.40
C PHE A 75 2.63 -7.17 5.19
N ILE A 76 3.20 -6.44 6.12
CA ILE A 76 4.26 -6.95 7.00
C ILE A 76 3.66 -7.21 8.37
N ASP A 77 3.44 -8.47 8.71
CA ASP A 77 2.99 -8.85 10.04
C ASP A 77 4.05 -9.70 10.72
N GLY A 78 4.57 -9.20 11.82
CA GLY A 78 5.59 -9.87 12.62
C GLY A 78 5.06 -10.95 13.57
N LYS A 79 3.75 -11.08 13.73
CA LYS A 79 3.15 -12.02 14.67
C LYS A 79 1.76 -12.45 14.21
N SER A 80 1.65 -13.59 13.56
CA SER A 80 0.44 -14.41 13.41
C SER A 80 -0.93 -13.71 13.55
N GLY A 81 -1.04 -12.50 13.10
CA GLY A 81 -2.22 -11.69 13.24
C GLY A 81 -3.10 -11.71 12.00
N TYR A 82 -3.61 -12.88 11.65
CA TYR A 82 -4.74 -12.96 10.73
C TYR A 82 -5.98 -12.39 11.44
N GLY A 83 -6.05 -11.06 11.52
CA GLY A 83 -7.15 -10.35 12.12
C GLY A 83 -7.76 -9.35 11.14
N TYR A 84 -8.49 -8.41 11.68
CA TYR A 84 -9.14 -7.33 10.93
C TYR A 84 -8.19 -6.56 9.99
N ALA A 85 -6.92 -6.39 10.38
CA ALA A 85 -5.92 -5.69 9.58
C ALA A 85 -5.66 -6.38 8.24
N CYS A 86 -5.62 -7.70 8.20
CA CYS A 86 -5.46 -8.48 6.98
C CYS A 86 -6.66 -8.29 6.03
N ASP A 87 -7.88 -8.33 6.57
CA ASP A 87 -9.09 -8.14 5.77
C ASP A 87 -9.20 -6.73 5.22
N TYR A 88 -8.87 -5.72 6.01
CA TYR A 88 -8.81 -4.34 5.55
C TYR A 88 -7.76 -4.14 4.47
N PHE A 89 -6.60 -4.75 4.63
CA PHE A 89 -5.53 -4.69 3.63
C PHE A 89 -5.97 -5.29 2.28
N LYS A 90 -6.62 -6.43 2.31
CA LYS A 90 -7.22 -7.05 1.10
C LYS A 90 -8.29 -6.17 0.47
N GLN A 91 -9.10 -5.50 1.27
CA GLN A 91 -10.12 -4.58 0.77
C GLN A 91 -9.51 -3.37 0.07
N MET A 92 -8.41 -2.82 0.61
CA MET A 92 -7.74 -1.65 0.04
C MET A 92 -7.02 -1.97 -1.27
N TYR A 93 -6.32 -3.09 -1.32
CA TYR A 93 -5.37 -3.40 -2.41
C TYR A 93 -5.83 -4.53 -3.33
N GLY A 94 -6.79 -5.34 -2.92
CA GLY A 94 -7.34 -6.41 -3.73
C GLY A 94 -6.31 -7.49 -4.08
N ASN A 95 -6.24 -7.85 -5.33
CA ASN A 95 -5.34 -8.89 -5.84
C ASN A 95 -3.85 -8.52 -5.88
N THR A 96 -3.52 -7.27 -5.63
CA THR A 96 -2.13 -6.80 -5.51
C THR A 96 -1.65 -6.73 -4.07
N ALA A 97 -2.46 -7.20 -3.12
CA ALA A 97 -2.08 -7.35 -1.74
C ALA A 97 -1.20 -8.60 -1.58
N GLU A 98 0.02 -8.41 -1.13
CA GLU A 98 0.97 -9.47 -0.84
C GLU A 98 1.20 -9.56 0.67
N PHE A 99 1.24 -10.77 1.18
CA PHE A 99 1.48 -11.01 2.61
C PHE A 99 2.88 -11.57 2.80
N ILE A 100 3.67 -10.92 3.66
CA ILE A 100 5.06 -11.28 3.88
C ILE A 100 5.24 -11.77 5.31
N ASP A 101 5.86 -12.92 5.44
CA ASP A 101 6.44 -13.33 6.70
C ASP A 101 7.76 -12.57 6.91
N THR A 102 7.85 -11.80 7.99
CA THR A 102 9.05 -11.03 8.34
C THR A 102 10.28 -11.92 8.58
N CYS A 103 10.07 -13.20 8.81
CA CYS A 103 11.15 -14.18 8.91
C CYS A 103 11.71 -14.61 7.55
N ASN A 104 11.06 -14.24 6.44
CA ASN A 104 11.43 -14.67 5.10
C ASN A 104 11.56 -13.49 4.13
N LEU A 105 12.62 -12.70 4.27
CA LEU A 105 12.89 -11.54 3.42
C LEU A 105 13.13 -11.91 1.94
N THR A 106 13.55 -13.14 1.66
CA THR A 106 13.74 -13.60 0.28
C THR A 106 12.44 -13.68 -0.50
N GLN A 107 11.31 -13.81 0.18
CA GLN A 107 9.99 -13.81 -0.43
C GLN A 107 9.68 -12.46 -1.11
N ILE A 108 10.11 -11.36 -0.52
CA ILE A 108 9.93 -10.01 -1.09
C ILE A 108 10.64 -9.92 -2.45
N SER A 109 11.91 -10.30 -2.50
CA SER A 109 12.69 -10.25 -3.74
C SER A 109 12.09 -11.13 -4.84
N LYS A 110 11.62 -12.31 -4.49
CA LYS A 110 10.97 -13.22 -5.45
C LYS A 110 9.66 -12.64 -5.99
N SER A 111 8.83 -12.09 -5.10
CA SER A 111 7.56 -11.48 -5.48
C SER A 111 7.78 -10.25 -6.37
N MET A 112 8.71 -9.38 -6.01
CA MET A 112 9.07 -8.22 -6.82
C MET A 112 9.60 -8.62 -8.20
N ASN A 113 10.54 -9.56 -8.27
CA ASN A 113 11.09 -10.02 -9.53
C ASN A 113 10.01 -10.63 -10.44
N LYS A 114 9.12 -11.43 -9.87
CA LYS A 114 7.98 -11.98 -10.61
C LYS A 114 7.13 -10.86 -11.21
N LYS A 115 6.83 -9.84 -10.43
CA LYS A 115 6.00 -8.73 -10.88
C LYS A 115 6.68 -7.90 -11.97
N PHE A 116 7.96 -7.64 -11.84
CA PHE A 116 8.74 -6.96 -12.88
C PHE A 116 8.77 -7.76 -14.19
N LEU A 117 8.93 -9.08 -14.12
CA LEU A 117 8.89 -9.95 -15.29
C LEU A 117 7.52 -9.93 -15.97
N GLU A 118 6.44 -10.04 -15.19
CA GLU A 118 5.07 -9.96 -15.72
C GLU A 118 4.82 -8.65 -16.46
N LEU A 119 5.30 -7.53 -15.92
CA LEU A 119 5.15 -6.22 -16.55
C LEU A 119 6.01 -6.08 -17.82
N SER A 120 7.24 -6.60 -17.82
CA SER A 120 8.11 -6.55 -19.00
C SER A 120 7.64 -7.47 -20.13
N GLU A 121 6.96 -8.56 -19.83
CA GLU A 121 6.37 -9.46 -20.84
C GLU A 121 5.07 -8.90 -21.44
N ALA A 122 4.40 -7.98 -20.76
CA ALA A 122 3.15 -7.36 -21.24
C ALA A 122 3.38 -6.25 -22.29
N VAL A 123 4.61 -5.93 -22.60
CA VAL A 123 4.97 -4.90 -23.59
C VAL A 123 5.10 -5.52 -24.98
#